data_3bf0f3eb37c435607ababc4f96fed42f
#
_entry.id   3bf0f3eb37c435607ababc4f96fed42f
#
_cell.length_a   1.000
_cell.length_b   1.000
_cell.length_c   1.000
_cell.angle_alpha   90.00
_cell.angle_beta   90.00
_cell.angle_gamma   90.00
#
_symmetry.space_group_name_H-M   'P 1'
#
loop_
_entity.id
_entity.type
_entity.pdbx_description
1 polymer ?
#
loop_
_entity_poly.entity_id
_entity_poly.type
_entity_poly.pdbx_seq_one_letter_code
_entity_poly.pdbx_strand_id
1 'polypeptide(L)'
;MPHFGVHAGLQNVASRDLRDLWTRIEALGFEWISVWDHFYAADTTGGPTCLEAVATHAALALETERVRCGSLVYSVGYRHPAVLANAVATIDQLSGGRVVLGLGAGWHQAEYDAYGIPFPPPAVRLRQLDEAIQCIRGLLRQDVTDFQGEFFTLRAARCEPKPAQVELPIWVGGAGERVTLRIAARHADGWNVPFLAPEVYRHKVGVLHDHCDREGREPGAITKSVNVGLAWSDDAPSPSSETSPSTCARAC
;
A
#
# COMPACT_ATOMS: atom_id res chain seq x y z
N MET A 1 7.17 18.67 -9.85
CA MET A 1 7.11 19.12 -8.43
C MET A 1 6.79 17.92 -7.57
N PRO A 2 7.22 17.85 -6.29
CA PRO A 2 6.79 16.78 -5.41
C PRO A 2 5.28 16.90 -5.13
N HIS A 3 4.61 15.76 -5.02
CA HIS A 3 3.22 15.67 -4.61
C HIS A 3 3.14 15.35 -3.12
N PHE A 4 2.21 15.97 -2.42
CA PHE A 4 2.02 15.77 -0.99
C PHE A 4 0.68 15.11 -0.69
N GLY A 5 0.71 14.17 0.24
CA GLY A 5 -0.47 13.49 0.72
C GLY A 5 -0.41 13.17 2.20
N VAL A 6 -1.50 12.67 2.73
CA VAL A 6 -1.60 12.27 4.14
C VAL A 6 -1.85 10.77 4.22
N HIS A 7 -1.02 10.09 4.99
CA HIS A 7 -1.23 8.69 5.36
C HIS A 7 -2.00 8.66 6.68
N ALA A 8 -3.33 8.57 6.58
CA ALA A 8 -4.22 8.60 7.72
C ALA A 8 -4.35 7.22 8.36
N GLY A 9 -3.92 7.10 9.61
CA GLY A 9 -4.03 5.86 10.37
C GLY A 9 -5.49 5.50 10.69
N LEU A 10 -5.78 4.20 10.69
CA LEU A 10 -7.10 3.65 11.01
C LEU A 10 -7.24 3.21 12.47
N GLN A 11 -6.17 3.34 13.24
CA GLN A 11 -6.10 2.91 14.63
C GLN A 11 -6.49 4.02 15.60
N ASN A 12 -7.18 3.65 16.68
CA ASN A 12 -7.52 4.51 17.82
C ASN A 12 -8.23 5.81 17.42
N VAL A 13 -9.00 5.77 16.34
CA VAL A 13 -9.77 6.91 15.80
C VAL A 13 -11.24 6.53 15.66
N ALA A 14 -12.13 7.44 16.02
CA ALA A 14 -13.55 7.27 15.72
C ALA A 14 -13.78 7.48 14.20
N SER A 15 -14.66 6.67 13.61
CA SER A 15 -14.95 6.75 12.18
C SER A 15 -15.43 8.14 11.74
N ARG A 16 -16.17 8.86 12.59
CA ARG A 16 -16.59 10.23 12.34
C ARG A 16 -15.41 11.19 12.22
N ASP A 17 -14.47 11.12 13.17
CA ASP A 17 -13.31 12.03 13.20
C ASP A 17 -12.40 11.77 11.99
N LEU A 18 -12.29 10.51 11.56
CA LEU A 18 -11.54 10.14 10.38
C LEU A 18 -12.16 10.71 9.10
N ARG A 19 -13.50 10.66 8.95
CA ARG A 19 -14.21 11.25 7.82
C ARG A 19 -14.05 12.78 7.77
N ASP A 20 -14.19 13.44 8.94
CA ASP A 20 -13.96 14.88 9.08
C ASP A 20 -12.51 15.25 8.70
N LEU A 21 -11.54 14.42 9.08
CA LEU A 21 -10.13 14.59 8.71
C LEU A 21 -9.93 14.51 7.18
N TRP A 22 -10.52 13.52 6.50
CA TRP A 22 -10.39 13.38 5.05
C TRP A 22 -10.94 14.60 4.29
N THR A 23 -12.09 15.09 4.69
CA THR A 23 -12.69 16.30 4.12
C THR A 23 -11.79 17.52 4.29
N ARG A 24 -11.15 17.66 5.45
CA ARG A 24 -10.19 18.75 5.72
C ARG A 24 -8.92 18.62 4.90
N ILE A 25 -8.36 17.41 4.77
CA ILE A 25 -7.17 17.15 3.95
C ILE A 25 -7.44 17.56 2.50
N GLU A 26 -8.58 17.15 1.95
CA GLU A 26 -8.97 17.52 0.59
C GLU A 26 -9.19 19.03 0.43
N ALA A 27 -9.84 19.68 1.39
CA ALA A 27 -10.06 21.12 1.39
C ALA A 27 -8.74 21.93 1.47
N LEU A 28 -7.72 21.39 2.12
CA LEU A 28 -6.38 21.98 2.19
C LEU A 28 -5.55 21.80 0.92
N GLY A 29 -6.07 21.06 -0.07
CA GLY A 29 -5.42 20.90 -1.37
C GLY A 29 -4.35 19.81 -1.45
N PHE A 30 -4.33 18.87 -0.49
CA PHE A 30 -3.53 17.66 -0.64
C PHE A 30 -4.05 16.82 -1.79
N GLU A 31 -3.14 16.11 -2.46
CA GLU A 31 -3.47 15.35 -3.68
C GLU A 31 -3.73 13.87 -3.40
N TRP A 32 -3.41 13.41 -2.19
CA TRP A 32 -3.40 12.00 -1.84
C TRP A 32 -3.83 11.77 -0.39
N ILE A 33 -4.69 10.75 -0.19
CA ILE A 33 -4.97 10.19 1.13
C ILE A 33 -4.79 8.67 1.03
N SER A 34 -4.15 8.06 2.01
CA SER A 34 -4.01 6.61 2.07
C SER A 34 -4.35 6.04 3.43
N VAL A 35 -4.78 4.79 3.40
CA VAL A 35 -5.06 3.96 4.58
C VAL A 35 -4.04 2.81 4.65
N TRP A 36 -3.96 2.13 5.79
CA TRP A 36 -3.17 0.92 5.96
C TRP A 36 -4.05 -0.30 6.28
N ASP A 37 -3.47 -1.49 6.22
CA ASP A 37 -4.20 -2.75 6.38
C ASP A 37 -3.73 -3.47 7.66
N HIS A 38 -4.37 -3.13 8.77
CA HIS A 38 -4.17 -3.75 10.08
C HIS A 38 -5.52 -4.08 10.72
N PHE A 39 -5.55 -5.09 11.58
CA PHE A 39 -6.73 -5.48 12.36
C PHE A 39 -6.67 -4.95 13.79
N TYR A 40 -5.46 -4.63 14.25
CA TYR A 40 -5.17 -4.05 15.56
C TYR A 40 -4.32 -2.80 15.41
N ALA A 41 -4.28 -1.97 16.44
CA ALA A 41 -3.32 -0.89 16.49
C ALA A 41 -1.89 -1.45 16.40
N ALA A 42 -1.13 -1.01 15.40
CA ALA A 42 0.23 -1.49 15.14
C ALA A 42 1.25 -0.94 16.16
N ASP A 43 0.87 0.08 16.91
CA ASP A 43 1.61 0.60 18.06
C ASP A 43 0.85 0.30 19.36
N THR A 44 1.53 0.39 20.48
CA THR A 44 0.97 0.14 21.81
C THR A 44 0.58 1.42 22.54
N THR A 45 0.60 2.56 21.89
CA THR A 45 0.45 3.88 22.53
C THR A 45 -1.00 4.32 22.70
N GLY A 46 -1.94 3.59 22.13
CA GLY A 46 -3.37 3.89 22.21
C GLY A 46 -4.21 2.65 22.56
N GLY A 47 -5.51 2.73 22.35
CA GLY A 47 -6.41 1.59 22.48
C GLY A 47 -6.17 0.54 21.37
N PRO A 48 -6.74 -0.65 21.48
CA PRO A 48 -6.51 -1.75 20.54
C PRO A 48 -7.33 -1.64 19.23
N THR A 49 -8.08 -0.57 19.02
CA THR A 49 -9.02 -0.47 17.91
C THR A 49 -8.33 -0.13 16.60
N CYS A 50 -8.75 -0.80 15.53
CA CYS A 50 -8.37 -0.46 14.17
C CYS A 50 -9.58 -0.70 13.25
N LEU A 51 -9.89 0.26 12.39
CA LEU A 51 -10.94 0.10 11.38
C LEU A 51 -10.42 -0.80 10.25
N GLU A 52 -11.29 -1.67 9.72
CA GLU A 52 -10.93 -2.59 8.63
C GLU A 52 -10.65 -1.81 7.34
N ALA A 53 -9.56 -2.14 6.68
CA ALA A 53 -8.99 -1.32 5.63
C ALA A 53 -9.83 -1.25 4.35
N VAL A 54 -10.44 -2.35 3.90
CA VAL A 54 -11.21 -2.37 2.64
C VAL A 54 -12.50 -1.57 2.81
N ALA A 55 -13.22 -1.78 3.92
CA ALA A 55 -14.42 -1.03 4.24
C ALA A 55 -14.14 0.47 4.40
N THR A 56 -13.03 0.80 5.07
CA THR A 56 -12.63 2.20 5.29
C THR A 56 -12.15 2.86 3.99
N HIS A 57 -11.46 2.12 3.11
CA HIS A 57 -11.06 2.63 1.80
C HIS A 57 -12.28 2.96 0.91
N ALA A 58 -13.32 2.11 0.96
CA ALA A 58 -14.59 2.42 0.28
C ALA A 58 -15.25 3.69 0.82
N ALA A 59 -15.24 3.88 2.14
CA ALA A 59 -15.74 5.10 2.75
C ALA A 59 -14.92 6.33 2.32
N LEU A 60 -13.59 6.25 2.33
CA LEU A 60 -12.71 7.33 1.84
C LEU A 60 -13.03 7.70 0.38
N ALA A 61 -13.27 6.70 -0.46
CA ALA A 61 -13.63 6.92 -1.86
C ALA A 61 -14.94 7.70 -2.05
N LEU A 62 -15.90 7.50 -1.15
CA LEU A 62 -17.21 8.17 -1.19
C LEU A 62 -17.21 9.55 -0.50
N GLU A 63 -16.38 9.74 0.51
CA GLU A 63 -16.32 10.98 1.29
C GLU A 63 -15.44 12.06 0.63
N THR A 64 -14.71 11.73 -0.43
CA THR A 64 -13.81 12.65 -1.13
C THR A 64 -14.14 12.69 -2.63
N GLU A 65 -13.76 13.78 -3.30
CA GLU A 65 -14.10 14.01 -4.71
C GLU A 65 -12.86 14.12 -5.62
N ARG A 66 -11.73 14.59 -5.11
CA ARG A 66 -10.56 14.95 -5.92
C ARG A 66 -9.29 14.20 -5.56
N VAL A 67 -9.05 13.97 -4.26
CA VAL A 67 -7.82 13.30 -3.80
C VAL A 67 -7.75 11.88 -4.31
N ARG A 68 -6.56 11.42 -4.62
CA ARG A 68 -6.32 10.00 -4.87
C ARG A 68 -6.48 9.23 -3.58
N CYS A 69 -7.19 8.11 -3.67
CA CYS A 69 -7.47 7.22 -2.54
C CYS A 69 -6.54 6.01 -2.62
N GLY A 70 -5.63 5.86 -1.68
CA GLY A 70 -4.65 4.79 -1.72
C GLY A 70 -4.69 3.86 -0.51
N SER A 71 -4.11 2.69 -0.70
CA SER A 71 -3.65 1.85 0.41
C SER A 71 -2.13 1.84 0.44
N LEU A 72 -1.54 2.04 1.61
CA LEU A 72 -0.10 1.90 1.81
C LEU A 72 0.17 1.08 3.08
N VAL A 73 0.09 -0.25 3.00
CA VAL A 73 -0.29 -1.05 1.84
C VAL A 73 -1.23 -2.17 2.30
N TYR A 74 -2.00 -2.77 1.38
CA TYR A 74 -2.71 -4.02 1.69
C TYR A 74 -1.73 -5.18 1.85
N SER A 75 -1.95 -6.01 2.86
CA SER A 75 -1.22 -7.26 3.04
C SER A 75 -1.82 -8.36 2.16
N VAL A 76 -1.01 -8.90 1.24
CA VAL A 76 -1.47 -9.98 0.35
C VAL A 76 -1.77 -11.29 1.09
N GLY A 77 -1.28 -11.43 2.33
CA GLY A 77 -1.56 -12.60 3.15
C GLY A 77 -2.94 -12.60 3.80
N TYR A 78 -3.63 -11.47 3.89
CA TYR A 78 -4.92 -11.37 4.58
C TYR A 78 -6.10 -11.79 3.71
N ARG A 79 -6.00 -11.69 2.39
CA ARG A 79 -7.11 -11.94 1.45
C ARG A 79 -6.62 -12.62 0.19
N HIS A 80 -7.45 -13.49 -0.38
CA HIS A 80 -7.18 -14.03 -1.71
C HIS A 80 -7.09 -12.88 -2.74
N PRO A 81 -6.08 -12.86 -3.64
CA PRO A 81 -5.86 -11.75 -4.57
C PRO A 81 -7.07 -11.46 -5.47
N ALA A 82 -7.84 -12.48 -5.86
CA ALA A 82 -9.05 -12.26 -6.65
C ALA A 82 -10.16 -11.53 -5.87
N VAL A 83 -10.29 -11.79 -4.57
CA VAL A 83 -11.24 -11.08 -3.70
C VAL A 83 -10.83 -9.63 -3.54
N LEU A 84 -9.52 -9.38 -3.33
CA LEU A 84 -9.00 -8.03 -3.23
C LEU A 84 -9.15 -7.26 -4.56
N ALA A 85 -8.87 -7.89 -5.71
CA ALA A 85 -9.06 -7.28 -7.02
C ALA A 85 -10.51 -6.82 -7.24
N ASN A 86 -11.48 -7.68 -6.89
CA ASN A 86 -12.91 -7.36 -7.02
C ASN A 86 -13.32 -6.20 -6.11
N ALA A 87 -12.87 -6.20 -4.85
CA ALA A 87 -13.12 -5.10 -3.91
C ALA A 87 -12.52 -3.79 -4.42
N VAL A 88 -11.27 -3.81 -4.89
CA VAL A 88 -10.57 -2.62 -5.37
C VAL A 88 -11.18 -2.07 -6.67
N ALA A 89 -11.61 -2.94 -7.58
CA ALA A 89 -12.33 -2.51 -8.78
C ALA A 89 -13.64 -1.79 -8.41
N THR A 90 -14.35 -2.30 -7.40
CA THR A 90 -15.57 -1.66 -6.88
C THR A 90 -15.25 -0.30 -6.24
N ILE A 91 -14.21 -0.22 -5.41
CA ILE A 91 -13.80 1.06 -4.79
C ILE A 91 -13.38 2.07 -5.85
N ASP A 92 -12.73 1.63 -6.92
CA ASP A 92 -12.33 2.51 -8.02
C ASP A 92 -13.56 3.06 -8.77
N GLN A 93 -14.58 2.25 -9.02
CA GLN A 93 -15.87 2.71 -9.55
C GLN A 93 -16.52 3.74 -8.62
N LEU A 94 -16.58 3.47 -7.32
CA LEU A 94 -17.14 4.37 -6.32
C LEU A 94 -16.40 5.70 -6.23
N SER A 95 -15.09 5.69 -6.44
CA SER A 95 -14.25 6.89 -6.40
C SER A 95 -14.24 7.68 -7.73
N GLY A 96 -14.83 7.14 -8.80
CA GLY A 96 -14.70 7.74 -10.14
C GLY A 96 -13.27 7.67 -10.71
N GLY A 97 -12.53 6.61 -10.39
CA GLY A 97 -11.20 6.36 -10.96
C GLY A 97 -10.04 7.03 -10.21
N ARG A 98 -10.11 7.12 -8.88
CA ARG A 98 -9.07 7.76 -8.05
C ARG A 98 -8.23 6.79 -7.22
N VAL A 99 -8.50 5.49 -7.31
CA VAL A 99 -7.80 4.50 -6.48
C VAL A 99 -6.36 4.28 -6.91
N VAL A 100 -5.51 4.05 -5.94
CA VAL A 100 -4.16 3.48 -6.12
C VAL A 100 -4.01 2.29 -5.17
N LEU A 101 -3.72 1.13 -5.72
CA LEU A 101 -3.60 -0.11 -4.98
C LEU A 101 -2.17 -0.35 -4.53
N GLY A 102 -1.87 -0.10 -3.27
CA GLY A 102 -0.60 -0.49 -2.67
C GLY A 102 -0.67 -1.91 -2.09
N LEU A 103 0.34 -2.71 -2.36
CA LEU A 103 0.47 -4.11 -1.92
C LEU A 103 1.78 -4.36 -1.20
N GLY A 104 1.75 -5.17 -0.15
CA GLY A 104 2.91 -5.59 0.61
C GLY A 104 2.83 -7.04 1.06
N ALA A 105 3.97 -7.60 1.47
CA ALA A 105 4.07 -9.00 1.89
C ALA A 105 3.53 -9.28 3.30
N GLY A 106 3.13 -8.24 4.06
CA GLY A 106 2.75 -8.37 5.47
C GLY A 106 3.97 -8.49 6.41
N TRP A 107 3.81 -8.01 7.63
CA TRP A 107 4.90 -8.01 8.62
C TRP A 107 4.43 -8.26 10.06
N HIS A 108 3.20 -7.92 10.41
CA HIS A 108 2.71 -7.94 11.78
C HIS A 108 2.17 -9.31 12.18
N GLN A 109 3.07 -10.23 12.51
CA GLN A 109 2.77 -11.63 12.79
C GLN A 109 1.64 -11.84 13.80
N ALA A 110 1.56 -10.99 14.83
CA ALA A 110 0.54 -11.13 15.88
C ALA A 110 -0.91 -11.08 15.36
N GLU A 111 -1.18 -10.31 14.31
CA GLU A 111 -2.50 -10.25 13.68
C GLU A 111 -2.82 -11.53 12.90
N TYR A 112 -1.84 -12.08 12.19
CA TYR A 112 -1.97 -13.37 11.51
C TYR A 112 -2.27 -14.49 12.50
N ASP A 113 -1.49 -14.58 13.57
CA ASP A 113 -1.64 -15.61 14.59
C ASP A 113 -3.01 -15.50 15.28
N ALA A 114 -3.43 -14.28 15.64
CA ALA A 114 -4.70 -14.04 16.31
C ALA A 114 -5.92 -14.41 15.46
N TYR A 115 -5.85 -14.22 14.13
CA TYR A 115 -6.93 -14.54 13.21
C TYR A 115 -6.80 -15.94 12.61
N GLY A 116 -5.77 -16.71 12.97
CA GLY A 116 -5.50 -18.03 12.40
C GLY A 116 -5.10 -17.98 10.92
N ILE A 117 -4.58 -16.85 10.46
CA ILE A 117 -4.08 -16.68 9.09
C ILE A 117 -2.64 -17.18 9.03
N PRO A 118 -2.25 -18.01 8.06
CA PRO A 118 -0.87 -18.47 7.94
C PRO A 118 0.13 -17.33 7.78
N PHE A 119 1.22 -17.36 8.57
CA PHE A 119 2.33 -16.39 8.46
C PHE A 119 3.62 -17.12 8.08
N PRO A 120 3.82 -17.47 6.80
CA PRO A 120 5.01 -18.17 6.36
C PRO A 120 6.26 -17.29 6.40
N PRO A 121 7.48 -17.87 6.27
CA PRO A 121 8.72 -17.10 6.25
C PRO A 121 8.73 -15.99 5.20
N PRO A 122 9.50 -14.90 5.40
CA PRO A 122 9.51 -13.74 4.51
C PRO A 122 9.72 -14.08 3.04
N ALA A 123 10.60 -15.06 2.73
CA ALA A 123 10.85 -15.47 1.36
C ALA A 123 9.59 -16.06 0.67
N VAL A 124 8.73 -16.75 1.43
CA VAL A 124 7.46 -17.29 0.94
C VAL A 124 6.47 -16.15 0.71
N ARG A 125 6.30 -15.25 1.70
CA ARG A 125 5.39 -14.11 1.59
C ARG A 125 5.75 -13.18 0.42
N LEU A 126 7.04 -13.02 0.12
CA LEU A 126 7.48 -12.23 -1.04
C LEU A 126 7.16 -12.92 -2.38
N ARG A 127 7.21 -14.26 -2.47
CA ARG A 127 6.72 -14.98 -3.66
C ARG A 127 5.19 -14.88 -3.78
N GLN A 128 4.47 -14.95 -2.65
CA GLN A 128 3.02 -14.69 -2.65
C GLN A 128 2.69 -13.28 -3.14
N LEU A 129 3.47 -12.26 -2.75
CA LEU A 129 3.29 -10.89 -3.26
C LEU A 129 3.50 -10.82 -4.78
N ASP A 130 4.55 -11.46 -5.29
CA ASP A 130 4.83 -11.49 -6.74
C ASP A 130 3.67 -12.11 -7.53
N GLU A 131 3.16 -13.26 -7.11
CA GLU A 131 2.00 -13.90 -7.74
C GLU A 131 0.70 -13.13 -7.56
N ALA A 132 0.46 -12.56 -6.37
CA ALA A 132 -0.75 -11.78 -6.10
C ALA A 132 -0.86 -10.57 -7.02
N ILE A 133 0.24 -9.86 -7.28
CA ILE A 133 0.26 -8.73 -8.22
C ILE A 133 -0.13 -9.19 -9.62
N GLN A 134 0.38 -10.33 -10.09
CA GLN A 134 0.07 -10.86 -11.41
C GLN A 134 -1.41 -11.25 -11.51
N CYS A 135 -1.94 -11.96 -10.51
CA CYS A 135 -3.37 -12.30 -10.42
C CYS A 135 -4.26 -11.05 -10.47
N ILE A 136 -3.96 -10.07 -9.63
CA ILE A 136 -4.74 -8.82 -9.53
C ILE A 136 -4.67 -8.06 -10.85
N ARG A 137 -3.48 -7.88 -11.43
CA ARG A 137 -3.31 -7.16 -12.69
C ARG A 137 -4.08 -7.83 -13.84
N GLY A 138 -4.03 -9.16 -13.92
CA GLY A 138 -4.81 -9.92 -14.89
C GLY A 138 -6.31 -9.65 -14.73
N LEU A 139 -6.85 -9.81 -13.51
CA LEU A 139 -8.27 -9.62 -13.21
C LEU A 139 -8.76 -8.19 -13.49
N LEU A 140 -7.95 -7.19 -13.21
CA LEU A 140 -8.32 -5.79 -13.43
C LEU A 140 -8.30 -5.39 -14.92
N ARG A 141 -7.52 -6.09 -15.78
CA ARG A 141 -7.29 -5.70 -17.17
C ARG A 141 -7.89 -6.63 -18.23
N GLN A 142 -7.93 -7.94 -17.94
CA GLN A 142 -8.36 -8.95 -18.90
C GLN A 142 -9.83 -9.31 -18.70
N ASP A 143 -10.54 -9.60 -19.77
CA ASP A 143 -11.93 -10.08 -19.70
C ASP A 143 -12.02 -11.42 -18.96
N VAL A 144 -11.05 -12.29 -19.21
CA VAL A 144 -10.89 -13.58 -18.56
C VAL A 144 -9.43 -13.77 -18.18
N THR A 145 -9.19 -14.19 -16.96
CA THR A 145 -7.85 -14.39 -16.41
C THR A 145 -7.65 -15.84 -16.01
N ASP A 146 -6.65 -16.47 -16.61
CA ASP A 146 -6.09 -17.74 -16.16
C ASP A 146 -4.72 -17.50 -15.54
N PHE A 147 -4.47 -18.09 -14.39
CA PHE A 147 -3.19 -18.02 -13.70
C PHE A 147 -2.91 -19.34 -13.00
N GLN A 148 -1.69 -19.84 -13.11
CA GLN A 148 -1.24 -21.03 -12.40
C GLN A 148 0.11 -20.73 -11.75
N GLY A 149 0.09 -20.48 -10.44
CA GLY A 149 1.28 -20.23 -9.63
C GLY A 149 1.52 -21.33 -8.60
N GLU A 150 2.47 -21.05 -7.71
CA GLU A 150 2.77 -21.89 -6.53
C GLU A 150 1.69 -21.73 -5.45
N PHE A 151 1.15 -20.52 -5.29
CA PHE A 151 0.21 -20.15 -4.22
C PHE A 151 -1.21 -19.90 -4.71
N PHE A 152 -1.35 -19.38 -5.90
CA PHE A 152 -2.66 -18.99 -6.43
C PHE A 152 -2.94 -19.66 -7.78
N THR A 153 -4.21 -20.00 -7.98
CA THR A 153 -4.70 -20.52 -9.26
C THR A 153 -6.00 -19.81 -9.61
N LEU A 154 -6.06 -19.24 -10.80
CA LEU A 154 -7.27 -18.68 -11.39
C LEU A 154 -7.64 -19.50 -12.63
N ARG A 155 -8.93 -19.79 -12.82
CA ARG A 155 -9.45 -20.55 -13.97
C ARG A 155 -10.63 -19.80 -14.55
N ALA A 156 -10.48 -19.30 -15.77
CA ALA A 156 -11.48 -18.48 -16.45
C ALA A 156 -12.10 -17.40 -15.54
N ALA A 157 -11.28 -16.84 -14.66
CA ALA A 157 -11.74 -15.90 -13.63
C ALA A 157 -12.07 -14.55 -14.25
N ARG A 158 -13.11 -13.91 -13.74
CA ARG A 158 -13.57 -12.60 -14.20
C ARG A 158 -13.64 -11.65 -13.01
N CYS A 159 -13.39 -10.38 -13.26
CA CYS A 159 -13.62 -9.28 -12.33
C CYS A 159 -14.48 -8.25 -13.04
N GLU A 160 -15.77 -8.19 -12.68
CA GLU A 160 -16.73 -7.25 -13.24
C GLU A 160 -17.54 -6.58 -12.12
N PRO A 161 -17.77 -5.25 -12.21
CA PRO A 161 -17.26 -4.36 -13.26
C PRO A 161 -15.72 -4.21 -13.21
N LYS A 162 -15.13 -3.84 -14.34
CA LYS A 162 -13.72 -3.39 -14.36
C LYS A 162 -13.57 -2.10 -13.57
N PRO A 163 -12.36 -1.72 -13.14
CA PRO A 163 -12.10 -0.40 -12.61
C PRO A 163 -12.59 0.71 -13.56
N ALA A 164 -12.90 1.87 -13.02
CA ALA A 164 -13.18 3.07 -13.84
C ALA A 164 -11.91 3.54 -14.57
N GLN A 165 -10.73 3.34 -13.96
CA GLN A 165 -9.43 3.56 -14.59
C GLN A 165 -9.09 2.42 -15.56
N VAL A 166 -8.67 2.75 -16.78
CA VAL A 166 -8.14 1.76 -17.74
C VAL A 166 -6.89 1.06 -17.17
N GLU A 167 -6.05 1.85 -16.50
CA GLU A 167 -4.81 1.41 -15.85
C GLU A 167 -4.85 1.82 -14.39
N LEU A 168 -5.44 0.98 -13.53
CA LEU A 168 -5.41 1.20 -12.08
C LEU A 168 -3.98 0.97 -11.57
N PRO A 169 -3.33 2.00 -10.96
CA PRO A 169 -1.95 1.88 -10.54
C PRO A 169 -1.77 0.90 -9.38
N ILE A 170 -0.81 -0.01 -9.52
CA ILE A 170 -0.40 -0.95 -8.48
C ILE A 170 0.96 -0.53 -7.92
N TRP A 171 1.01 -0.26 -6.62
CA TRP A 171 2.22 0.11 -5.92
C TRP A 171 2.72 -1.03 -5.04
N VAL A 172 4.03 -1.10 -4.83
CA VAL A 172 4.65 -2.07 -3.92
C VAL A 172 5.25 -1.34 -2.73
N GLY A 173 4.90 -1.77 -1.52
CA GLY A 173 5.47 -1.27 -0.28
C GLY A 173 6.57 -2.15 0.27
N GLY A 174 7.60 -1.52 0.82
CA GLY A 174 8.68 -2.19 1.52
C GLY A 174 10.09 -1.80 1.05
N ALA A 175 11.06 -2.07 1.93
CA ALA A 175 12.43 -1.59 1.79
C ALA A 175 13.46 -2.68 1.43
N GLY A 176 13.02 -3.92 1.21
CA GLY A 176 13.89 -5.08 0.96
C GLY A 176 14.59 -5.00 -0.39
N GLU A 177 15.90 -4.82 -0.38
CA GLU A 177 16.69 -4.53 -1.59
C GLU A 177 16.74 -5.69 -2.59
N ARG A 178 16.86 -6.92 -2.10
CA ARG A 178 17.10 -8.08 -2.96
C ARG A 178 15.86 -8.59 -3.70
N VAL A 179 14.70 -8.51 -3.06
CA VAL A 179 13.46 -9.12 -3.57
C VAL A 179 12.36 -8.09 -3.73
N THR A 180 12.05 -7.30 -2.68
CA THR A 180 10.94 -6.33 -2.74
C THR A 180 11.17 -5.29 -3.84
N LEU A 181 12.37 -4.70 -3.92
CA LEU A 181 12.70 -3.72 -4.97
C LEU A 181 12.74 -4.35 -6.36
N ARG A 182 13.12 -5.63 -6.48
CA ARG A 182 13.03 -6.35 -7.76
C ARG A 182 11.56 -6.57 -8.17
N ILE A 183 10.67 -6.94 -7.24
CA ILE A 183 9.23 -7.06 -7.51
C ILE A 183 8.67 -5.69 -7.94
N ALA A 184 9.06 -4.62 -7.26
CA ALA A 184 8.66 -3.27 -7.62
C ALA A 184 9.14 -2.90 -9.03
N ALA A 185 10.41 -3.14 -9.36
CA ALA A 185 10.97 -2.90 -10.68
C ALA A 185 10.25 -3.66 -11.78
N ARG A 186 9.87 -4.92 -11.52
CA ARG A 186 9.20 -5.78 -12.48
C ARG A 186 7.74 -5.43 -12.69
N HIS A 187 7.02 -5.14 -11.62
CA HIS A 187 5.56 -5.12 -11.67
C HIS A 187 4.93 -3.79 -11.27
N ALA A 188 5.56 -2.94 -10.46
CA ALA A 188 4.86 -1.83 -9.83
C ALA A 188 4.81 -0.57 -10.69
N ASP A 189 3.72 0.19 -10.58
CA ASP A 189 3.60 1.54 -11.13
C ASP A 189 4.06 2.60 -10.12
N GLY A 190 4.27 2.18 -8.86
CA GLY A 190 4.86 2.97 -7.81
C GLY A 190 5.49 2.14 -6.70
N TRP A 191 6.39 2.75 -5.96
CA TRP A 191 7.07 2.15 -4.82
C TRP A 191 6.98 3.08 -3.61
N ASN A 192 6.66 2.51 -2.45
CA ASN A 192 6.54 3.23 -1.19
C ASN A 192 7.40 2.61 -0.10
N VAL A 193 8.00 3.47 0.71
CA VAL A 193 8.70 3.08 1.94
C VAL A 193 8.31 4.01 3.09
N PRO A 194 8.17 3.50 4.32
CA PRO A 194 7.95 4.33 5.50
C PRO A 194 9.27 4.75 6.16
N PHE A 195 9.31 5.96 6.67
CA PHE A 195 10.25 6.44 7.69
C PHE A 195 11.74 6.16 7.43
N LEU A 196 12.22 6.43 6.22
CA LEU A 196 13.65 6.33 5.91
C LEU A 196 14.35 7.68 6.00
N ALA A 197 15.58 7.66 6.52
CA ALA A 197 16.48 8.81 6.42
C ALA A 197 16.79 9.11 4.93
N PRO A 198 17.02 10.38 4.56
CA PRO A 198 17.20 10.77 3.15
C PRO A 198 18.33 10.03 2.45
N GLU A 199 19.44 9.72 3.15
CA GLU A 199 20.58 8.99 2.59
C GLU A 199 20.20 7.54 2.29
N VAL A 200 19.47 6.88 3.21
CA VAL A 200 18.99 5.51 3.04
C VAL A 200 17.99 5.43 1.91
N TYR A 201 17.07 6.39 1.84
CA TYR A 201 16.10 6.48 0.75
C TYR A 201 16.80 6.63 -0.61
N ARG A 202 17.79 7.55 -0.71
CA ARG A 202 18.56 7.75 -1.95
C ARG A 202 19.30 6.49 -2.38
N HIS A 203 19.91 5.76 -1.43
CA HIS A 203 20.55 4.48 -1.71
C HIS A 203 19.55 3.46 -2.28
N LYS A 204 18.37 3.31 -1.66
CA LYS A 204 17.36 2.37 -2.13
C LYS A 204 16.74 2.76 -3.48
N VAL A 205 16.65 4.03 -3.79
CA VAL A 205 16.30 4.49 -5.14
C VAL A 205 17.33 4.03 -6.16
N GLY A 206 18.63 4.10 -5.83
CA GLY A 206 19.69 3.56 -6.68
C GLY A 206 19.54 2.05 -6.91
N VAL A 207 19.29 1.27 -5.84
CA VAL A 207 19.04 -0.18 -5.95
C VAL A 207 17.81 -0.50 -6.80
N LEU A 208 16.74 0.29 -6.67
CA LEU A 208 15.53 0.15 -7.50
C LEU A 208 15.88 0.40 -8.99
N HIS A 209 16.67 1.40 -9.29
CA HIS A 209 17.12 1.69 -10.67
C HIS A 209 17.95 0.53 -11.24
N ASP A 210 18.90 -0.01 -10.46
CA ASP A 210 19.67 -1.18 -10.87
C ASP A 210 18.79 -2.40 -11.18
N HIS A 211 17.69 -2.58 -10.46
CA HIS A 211 16.71 -3.63 -10.78
C HIS A 211 15.91 -3.29 -12.04
N CYS A 212 15.53 -2.05 -12.25
CA CYS A 212 14.85 -1.61 -13.46
C CYS A 212 15.70 -1.87 -14.70
N ASP A 213 16.98 -1.54 -14.64
CA ASP A 213 17.94 -1.80 -15.74
C ASP A 213 18.01 -3.29 -16.09
N ARG A 214 18.05 -4.17 -15.07
CA ARG A 214 18.06 -5.64 -15.27
C ARG A 214 16.76 -6.18 -15.85
N GLU A 215 15.62 -5.56 -15.52
CA GLU A 215 14.30 -5.94 -16.04
C GLU A 215 13.95 -5.20 -17.35
N GLY A 216 14.86 -4.38 -17.89
CA GLY A 216 14.64 -3.60 -19.11
C GLY A 216 13.54 -2.56 -19.01
N ARG A 217 13.36 -1.98 -17.83
CA ARG A 217 12.30 -1.04 -17.53
C ARG A 217 12.85 0.35 -17.20
N GLU A 218 12.20 1.39 -17.72
CA GLU A 218 12.57 2.78 -17.43
C GLU A 218 12.29 3.12 -15.95
N PRO A 219 13.30 3.52 -15.15
CA PRO A 219 13.12 3.86 -13.74
C PRO A 219 12.15 5.03 -13.49
N GLY A 220 12.02 5.94 -14.47
CA GLY A 220 11.08 7.07 -14.43
C GLY A 220 9.62 6.66 -14.48
N ALA A 221 9.31 5.46 -14.98
CA ALA A 221 7.95 4.92 -15.03
C ALA A 221 7.41 4.49 -13.66
N ILE A 222 8.26 4.43 -12.63
CA ILE A 222 7.87 4.06 -11.27
C ILE A 222 7.81 5.32 -10.40
N THR A 223 6.61 5.67 -9.93
CA THR A 223 6.44 6.74 -8.93
C THR A 223 7.10 6.32 -7.61
N LYS A 224 7.86 7.21 -7.01
CA LYS A 224 8.58 6.94 -5.76
C LYS A 224 7.98 7.78 -4.63
N SER A 225 7.67 7.12 -3.51
CA SER A 225 7.02 7.74 -2.36
C SER A 225 7.70 7.33 -1.06
N VAL A 226 7.71 8.23 -0.10
CA VAL A 226 8.19 7.98 1.25
C VAL A 226 7.22 8.58 2.26
N ASN A 227 6.84 7.79 3.27
CA ASN A 227 6.10 8.31 4.41
C ASN A 227 7.08 8.93 5.39
N VAL A 228 6.77 10.13 5.85
CA VAL A 228 7.52 10.83 6.89
C VAL A 228 6.61 11.07 8.08
N GLY A 229 7.18 11.07 9.29
CA GLY A 229 6.45 11.44 10.49
C GLY A 229 6.21 12.95 10.52
N LEU A 230 5.05 13.37 11.03
CA LEU A 230 4.77 14.76 11.36
C LEU A 230 5.08 14.96 12.85
N ALA A 231 6.00 15.86 13.14
CA ALA A 231 6.22 16.35 14.49
C ALA A 231 5.72 17.79 14.57
N TRP A 232 4.92 18.08 15.58
CA TRP A 232 4.49 19.44 15.90
C TRP A 232 5.20 19.90 17.14
N SER A 233 5.78 21.11 17.10
CA SER A 233 6.40 21.76 18.24
C SER A 233 6.15 23.27 18.14
N ASP A 234 5.85 23.93 19.27
CA ASP A 234 5.75 25.39 19.34
C ASP A 234 7.11 26.06 19.20
N ASP A 235 8.18 25.34 19.51
CA ASP A 235 9.57 25.74 19.24
C ASP A 235 10.00 25.11 17.91
N ALA A 236 10.43 25.89 16.94
CA ALA A 236 10.93 25.40 15.67
C ALA A 236 12.03 24.36 15.89
N PRO A 237 11.83 23.08 15.54
CA PRO A 237 12.82 22.06 15.86
C PRO A 237 14.07 22.25 15.01
N SER A 238 15.20 22.24 15.65
CA SER A 238 16.44 21.83 14.99
C SER A 238 16.22 20.42 14.45
N PRO A 239 16.65 20.08 13.23
CA PRO A 239 16.56 18.71 12.72
C PRO A 239 17.44 17.82 13.61
N SER A 240 16.84 17.21 14.63
CA SER A 240 17.51 16.24 15.47
C SER A 240 17.63 14.92 14.73
N SER A 241 18.84 14.40 14.69
CA SER A 241 19.24 13.14 14.05
C SER A 241 18.71 11.88 14.77
N GLU A 242 17.72 11.99 15.64
CA GLU A 242 17.22 10.89 16.48
C GLU A 242 15.70 10.72 16.37
N THR A 243 15.23 10.29 15.22
CA THR A 243 14.03 9.44 15.20
C THR A 243 14.50 8.00 15.12
N SER A 244 14.54 7.34 16.26
CA SER A 244 14.76 5.89 16.36
C SER A 244 13.79 5.19 15.42
N PRO A 245 14.23 4.35 14.49
CA PRO A 245 13.30 3.59 13.65
C PRO A 245 12.52 2.67 14.57
N SER A 246 11.21 2.87 14.62
CA SER A 246 10.31 1.92 15.25
C SER A 246 10.58 0.54 14.66
N THR A 247 10.35 -0.51 15.42
CA THR A 247 10.59 -1.95 15.20
C THR A 247 10.16 -2.49 13.82
N CYS A 248 9.49 -1.70 13.00
CA CYS A 248 9.03 -2.05 11.65
C CYS A 248 10.18 -2.24 10.63
N ALA A 249 11.36 -1.64 10.85
CA ALA A 249 12.47 -1.72 9.90
C ALA A 249 13.29 -3.02 9.99
N ARG A 250 13.03 -3.91 10.95
CA ARG A 250 13.80 -5.16 11.15
C ARG A 250 13.15 -6.42 10.56
N ALA A 251 11.97 -6.32 9.96
CA ALA A 251 11.20 -7.49 9.51
C ALA A 251 11.10 -7.66 7.98
N CYS A 252 11.83 -6.87 7.18
CA CYS A 252 11.87 -7.00 5.72
C CYS A 252 13.27 -7.28 5.19
#